data_7b46fe9ccf1daad466ac7d58743b3c44
#
_entry.id   7b46fe9ccf1daad466ac7d58743b3c44
#
_cell.length_a   1.000
_cell.length_b   1.000
_cell.length_c   1.000
_cell.angle_alpha   90.00
_cell.angle_beta   90.00
_cell.angle_gamma   90.00
#
_symmetry.space_group_name_H-M   'P 1'
#
loop_
_entity.id
_entity.type
_entity.pdbx_description
1 polymer ?
#
loop_
_entity_poly.entity_id
_entity_poly.type
_entity_poly.pdbx_seq_one_letter_code
_entity_poly.pdbx_strand_id
1 'polypeptide(L)'
;MQKKRVVIIGSGPAGFAAALYTARAQLKPVLIAGNALGGQVSQTHEIENYLGFESLSGMELVQKFQSHVEHFGAQVVYDAVTEVDFTKGSPFTVKTHGETYLADTVIVTIGADPRKLKVPGEAEYIGRGVSYCGTCDGFFFRGKDVVVVGGGDSALEESLFLTRFANSVNIIHRRDTLRAGVQLQSRAKKNEKISFTWNTVVEEILGGDDGSVRAVRLKNVQTGEVYEKPTDGVFIFIGHVPNSQIFAGQLATNDNGYIITDQRYRTNVDGVFAAGEIQDEIWRQVITSAGQGAAAGMSAIHWLEEHEDELQPLEEAVQET
;
A
#
# COMPACT_ATOMS: atom_id res chain seq x y z
N MET A 1 12.35 26.86 6.41
CA MET A 1 13.24 25.70 6.14
C MET A 1 13.67 25.11 7.46
N GLN A 2 13.46 23.82 7.68
CA GLN A 2 13.76 23.15 8.95
C GLN A 2 14.80 22.04 8.72
N LYS A 3 15.84 22.00 9.53
CA LYS A 3 16.80 20.89 9.52
C LYS A 3 16.34 19.77 10.44
N LYS A 4 16.40 18.52 9.97
CA LYS A 4 15.97 17.32 10.69
C LYS A 4 16.97 16.19 10.48
N ARG A 5 17.20 15.36 11.51
CA ARG A 5 18.00 14.14 11.36
C ARG A 5 17.31 13.15 10.43
N VAL A 6 16.00 12.96 10.61
CA VAL A 6 15.20 11.98 9.88
C VAL A 6 13.93 12.61 9.36
N VAL A 7 13.67 12.49 8.07
CA VAL A 7 12.38 12.79 7.44
C VAL A 7 11.81 11.51 6.85
N ILE A 8 10.58 11.18 7.19
CA ILE A 8 9.85 9.99 6.73
C ILE A 8 8.72 10.45 5.82
N ILE A 9 8.66 9.93 4.60
CA ILE A 9 7.68 10.31 3.59
C ILE A 9 6.62 9.22 3.47
N GLY A 10 5.42 9.48 3.99
CA GLY A 10 4.28 8.56 3.97
C GLY A 10 3.95 7.97 5.33
N SER A 11 2.67 8.05 5.73
CA SER A 11 2.16 7.63 7.05
C SER A 11 1.47 6.26 7.03
N GLY A 12 1.80 5.39 6.07
CA GLY A 12 1.39 4.00 6.12
C GLY A 12 2.05 3.25 7.30
N PRO A 13 1.74 1.96 7.51
CA PRO A 13 2.31 1.15 8.60
C PRO A 13 3.84 1.17 8.62
N ALA A 14 4.49 1.18 7.44
CA ALA A 14 5.94 1.28 7.33
C ALA A 14 6.46 2.63 7.86
N GLY A 15 5.79 3.73 7.52
CA GLY A 15 6.17 5.07 7.98
C GLY A 15 6.03 5.23 9.50
N PHE A 16 4.91 4.77 10.05
CA PHE A 16 4.72 4.79 11.50
C PHE A 16 5.75 3.92 12.24
N ALA A 17 6.04 2.72 11.72
CA ALA A 17 7.06 1.87 12.35
C ALA A 17 8.45 2.49 12.27
N ALA A 18 8.85 3.05 11.12
CA ALA A 18 10.12 3.80 11.00
C ALA A 18 10.18 4.99 11.98
N ALA A 19 9.08 5.75 12.08
CA ALA A 19 8.97 6.88 13.01
C ALA A 19 9.11 6.44 14.47
N LEU A 20 8.49 5.32 14.84
CA LEU A 20 8.60 4.78 16.21
C LEU A 20 10.06 4.45 16.57
N TYR A 21 10.75 3.71 15.70
CA TYR A 21 12.13 3.29 15.99
C TYR A 21 13.09 4.48 16.04
N THR A 22 12.99 5.42 15.09
CA THR A 22 13.84 6.61 15.05
C THR A 22 13.52 7.60 16.18
N ALA A 23 12.25 7.73 16.59
CA ALA A 23 11.85 8.52 17.74
C ALA A 23 12.41 7.95 19.07
N ARG A 24 12.34 6.62 19.25
CA ARG A 24 12.91 5.96 20.42
C ARG A 24 14.45 6.08 20.49
N ALA A 25 15.11 6.23 19.35
CA ALA A 25 16.54 6.58 19.28
C ALA A 25 16.80 8.10 19.50
N GLN A 26 15.80 8.86 19.97
CA GLN A 26 15.89 10.31 20.27
C GLN A 26 16.18 11.21 19.05
N LEU A 27 15.91 10.74 17.83
CA LEU A 27 16.20 11.47 16.58
C LEU A 27 15.11 12.49 16.22
N LYS A 28 14.00 12.54 16.96
CA LYS A 28 12.85 13.46 16.75
C LYS A 28 12.43 13.53 15.27
N PRO A 29 12.05 12.39 14.65
CA PRO A 29 11.75 12.34 13.23
C PRO A 29 10.53 13.18 12.89
N VAL A 30 10.49 13.66 11.63
CA VAL A 30 9.29 14.21 11.02
C VAL A 30 8.69 13.17 10.11
N LEU A 31 7.42 12.79 10.35
CA LEU A 31 6.62 11.92 9.50
C LEU A 31 5.64 12.78 8.69
N ILE A 32 5.85 12.88 7.39
CA ILE A 32 4.96 13.59 6.48
C ILE A 32 3.86 12.65 6.03
N ALA A 33 2.61 12.94 6.44
CA ALA A 33 1.49 12.02 6.32
C ALA A 33 1.03 11.74 4.89
N GLY A 34 1.25 12.66 3.97
CA GLY A 34 0.64 12.62 2.65
C GLY A 34 -0.80 13.15 2.66
N ASN A 35 -1.57 12.80 1.62
CA ASN A 35 -2.96 13.26 1.46
C ASN A 35 -3.93 12.56 2.43
N ALA A 36 -3.58 11.40 2.96
CA ALA A 36 -4.41 10.65 3.89
C ALA A 36 -3.55 9.98 4.97
N LEU A 37 -3.80 10.32 6.23
CA LEU A 37 -3.14 9.69 7.37
C LEU A 37 -3.41 8.18 7.39
N GLY A 38 -2.37 7.38 7.52
CA GLY A 38 -2.47 5.91 7.53
C GLY A 38 -2.54 5.27 6.14
N GLY A 39 -2.64 6.09 5.07
CA GLY A 39 -2.73 5.58 3.70
C GLY A 39 -3.95 4.67 3.50
N GLN A 40 -3.77 3.57 2.77
CA GLN A 40 -4.86 2.62 2.46
C GLN A 40 -5.44 1.93 3.70
N VAL A 41 -4.65 1.75 4.75
CA VAL A 41 -5.10 1.11 5.99
C VAL A 41 -6.25 1.88 6.63
N SER A 42 -6.22 3.22 6.60
CA SER A 42 -7.29 4.04 7.17
C SER A 42 -8.66 3.85 6.50
N GLN A 43 -8.68 3.32 5.28
CA GLN A 43 -9.90 3.05 4.50
C GLN A 43 -10.42 1.61 4.71
N THR A 44 -9.68 0.76 5.41
CA THR A 44 -10.06 -0.62 5.67
C THR A 44 -11.10 -0.68 6.79
N HIS A 45 -12.21 -1.36 6.53
CA HIS A 45 -13.33 -1.43 7.48
C HIS A 45 -12.98 -2.25 8.72
N GLU A 46 -12.36 -3.41 8.52
CA GLU A 46 -12.04 -4.34 9.59
C GLU A 46 -10.70 -5.05 9.32
N ILE A 47 -9.86 -5.12 10.34
CA ILE A 47 -8.53 -5.75 10.31
C ILE A 47 -8.49 -6.81 11.40
N GLU A 48 -8.38 -8.08 11.00
CA GLU A 48 -8.31 -9.24 11.91
C GLU A 48 -6.94 -9.95 11.82
N ASN A 49 -6.05 -9.49 10.96
CA ASN A 49 -4.77 -10.12 10.66
C ASN A 49 -3.55 -9.30 11.11
N TYR A 50 -3.75 -8.34 12.00
CA TYR A 50 -2.64 -7.60 12.63
C TYR A 50 -2.43 -8.15 14.04
N LEU A 51 -1.30 -8.84 14.23
CA LEU A 51 -0.97 -9.49 15.51
C LEU A 51 -1.04 -8.51 16.68
N GLY A 52 -1.76 -8.89 17.73
CA GLY A 52 -1.97 -8.09 18.94
C GLY A 52 -3.39 -7.53 19.06
N PHE A 53 -4.20 -7.66 18.02
CA PHE A 53 -5.61 -7.28 18.02
C PHE A 53 -6.46 -8.38 17.38
N GLU A 54 -7.58 -8.73 18.00
CA GLU A 54 -8.52 -9.72 17.45
C GLU A 54 -9.27 -9.14 16.25
N SER A 55 -9.76 -7.91 16.39
CA SER A 55 -10.39 -7.12 15.33
C SER A 55 -10.39 -5.64 15.72
N LEU A 56 -10.17 -4.79 14.73
CA LEU A 56 -10.34 -3.33 14.84
C LEU A 56 -10.49 -2.71 13.45
N SER A 57 -11.04 -1.51 13.37
CA SER A 57 -11.06 -0.77 12.11
C SER A 57 -9.67 -0.25 11.74
N GLY A 58 -9.43 -0.05 10.45
CA GLY A 58 -8.18 0.53 9.98
C GLY A 58 -7.90 1.91 10.57
N MET A 59 -8.95 2.73 10.74
CA MET A 59 -8.80 4.05 11.37
C MET A 59 -8.39 3.95 12.85
N GLU A 60 -8.94 3.02 13.63
CA GLU A 60 -8.53 2.79 15.02
C GLU A 60 -7.08 2.33 15.10
N LEU A 61 -6.64 1.47 14.18
CA LEU A 61 -5.24 1.03 14.13
C LEU A 61 -4.31 2.21 13.81
N VAL A 62 -4.67 3.06 12.86
CA VAL A 62 -3.89 4.26 12.48
C VAL A 62 -3.82 5.26 13.66
N GLN A 63 -4.90 5.48 14.38
CA GLN A 63 -4.91 6.33 15.58
C GLN A 63 -3.97 5.79 16.67
N LYS A 64 -3.93 4.45 16.86
CA LYS A 64 -2.99 3.82 17.79
C LYS A 64 -1.54 4.01 17.34
N PHE A 65 -1.26 3.86 16.04
CA PHE A 65 0.08 4.11 15.48
C PHE A 65 0.51 5.56 15.71
N GLN A 66 -0.35 6.52 15.36
CA GLN A 66 -0.08 7.94 15.55
C GLN A 66 0.21 8.28 17.00
N SER A 67 -0.71 7.94 17.90
CA SER A 67 -0.55 8.18 19.33
C SER A 67 0.76 7.58 19.89
N HIS A 68 1.13 6.39 19.39
CA HIS A 68 2.34 5.70 19.82
C HIS A 68 3.63 6.43 19.37
N VAL A 69 3.69 6.89 18.13
CA VAL A 69 4.89 7.58 17.64
C VAL A 69 5.03 8.98 18.24
N GLU A 70 3.92 9.71 18.42
CA GLU A 70 3.90 11.03 19.06
C GLU A 70 4.30 10.95 20.55
N HIS A 71 3.91 9.87 21.25
CA HIS A 71 4.34 9.62 22.63
C HIS A 71 5.88 9.58 22.77
N PHE A 72 6.59 9.08 21.75
CA PHE A 72 8.06 9.06 21.71
C PHE A 72 8.68 10.31 21.06
N GLY A 73 7.88 11.30 20.69
CA GLY A 73 8.36 12.58 20.19
C GLY A 73 8.57 12.67 18.68
N ALA A 74 7.98 11.74 17.89
CA ALA A 74 7.86 11.94 16.46
C ALA A 74 6.87 13.07 16.15
N GLN A 75 7.19 13.92 15.18
CA GLN A 75 6.29 14.96 14.69
C GLN A 75 5.52 14.43 13.47
N VAL A 76 4.20 14.31 13.57
CA VAL A 76 3.34 13.97 12.42
C VAL A 76 2.86 15.27 11.76
N VAL A 77 3.15 15.40 10.45
CA VAL A 77 2.82 16.60 9.66
C VAL A 77 1.78 16.22 8.60
N TYR A 78 0.63 16.88 8.66
CA TYR A 78 -0.49 16.68 7.72
C TYR A 78 -0.27 17.52 6.46
N ASP A 79 0.68 17.11 5.65
CA ASP A 79 1.02 17.74 4.38
C ASP A 79 1.52 16.69 3.39
N ALA A 80 1.60 17.03 2.12
CA ALA A 80 2.09 16.14 1.07
C ALA A 80 3.43 16.65 0.52
N VAL A 81 4.35 15.71 0.29
CA VAL A 81 5.62 16.01 -0.38
C VAL A 81 5.34 16.32 -1.86
N THR A 82 5.86 17.43 -2.33
CA THR A 82 5.70 17.93 -3.69
C THR A 82 6.96 17.79 -4.53
N GLU A 83 8.13 17.80 -3.88
CA GLU A 83 9.43 17.72 -4.56
C GLU A 83 10.48 17.15 -3.59
N VAL A 84 11.45 16.42 -4.14
CA VAL A 84 12.65 15.98 -3.42
C VAL A 84 13.91 16.27 -4.26
N ASP A 85 15.04 16.55 -3.59
CA ASP A 85 16.35 16.59 -4.22
C ASP A 85 17.33 15.73 -3.42
N PHE A 86 17.69 14.58 -3.98
CA PHE A 86 18.65 13.62 -3.44
C PHE A 86 19.99 13.67 -4.18
N THR A 87 20.11 14.50 -5.22
CA THR A 87 21.25 14.49 -6.15
C THR A 87 22.55 15.01 -5.53
N LYS A 88 22.45 15.80 -4.45
CA LYS A 88 23.60 16.45 -3.78
C LYS A 88 24.13 15.67 -2.58
N GLY A 89 23.50 14.53 -2.25
CA GLY A 89 23.78 13.83 -1.00
C GLY A 89 23.15 14.51 0.23
N SER A 90 23.50 14.01 1.42
CA SER A 90 23.05 14.59 2.69
C SER A 90 23.65 16.01 2.92
N PRO A 91 22.86 16.99 3.43
CA PRO A 91 21.44 16.88 3.75
C PRO A 91 20.52 16.96 2.53
N PHE A 92 19.57 16.05 2.47
CA PHE A 92 18.57 15.95 1.40
C PHE A 92 17.49 17.01 1.51
N THR A 93 16.99 17.51 0.38
CA THR A 93 15.86 18.45 0.37
C THR A 93 14.55 17.70 0.19
N VAL A 94 13.58 17.93 1.08
CA VAL A 94 12.21 17.45 0.99
C VAL A 94 11.27 18.65 1.12
N LYS A 95 10.49 18.93 0.07
CA LYS A 95 9.53 20.04 0.04
C LYS A 95 8.10 19.51 0.16
N THR A 96 7.31 20.19 0.96
CA THR A 96 5.87 20.03 1.04
C THR A 96 5.16 21.28 0.53
N HIS A 97 3.83 21.34 0.59
CA HIS A 97 3.12 22.58 0.27
C HIS A 97 3.45 23.72 1.25
N GLY A 98 3.62 23.39 2.54
CA GLY A 98 3.81 24.41 3.59
C GLY A 98 5.25 24.63 4.03
N GLU A 99 6.15 23.65 3.87
CA GLU A 99 7.48 23.72 4.46
C GLU A 99 8.55 23.02 3.59
N THR A 100 9.81 23.40 3.78
CA THR A 100 10.98 22.73 3.21
C THR A 100 11.84 22.16 4.33
N TYR A 101 12.13 20.87 4.26
CA TYR A 101 13.00 20.18 5.19
C TYR A 101 14.37 19.91 4.56
N LEU A 102 15.41 20.08 5.34
CA LEU A 102 16.76 19.56 5.07
C LEU A 102 16.98 18.35 5.99
N ALA A 103 17.00 17.16 5.41
CA ALA A 103 17.06 15.89 6.14
C ALA A 103 18.46 15.28 6.03
N ASP A 104 19.06 14.89 7.15
CA ASP A 104 20.32 14.14 7.10
C ASP A 104 20.07 12.73 6.51
N THR A 105 18.91 12.10 6.79
CA THR A 105 18.47 10.85 6.16
C THR A 105 16.98 10.90 5.83
N VAL A 106 16.57 10.16 4.81
CA VAL A 106 15.18 10.08 4.36
C VAL A 106 14.72 8.61 4.28
N ILE A 107 13.50 8.34 4.79
CA ILE A 107 12.87 7.02 4.67
C ILE A 107 11.60 7.17 3.85
N VAL A 108 11.57 6.53 2.68
CA VAL A 108 10.45 6.57 1.73
C VAL A 108 9.48 5.43 2.03
N THR A 109 8.23 5.76 2.40
CA THR A 109 7.19 4.80 2.80
C THR A 109 5.81 5.14 2.21
N ILE A 110 5.82 5.76 1.03
CA ILE A 110 4.64 6.36 0.39
C ILE A 110 3.69 5.32 -0.24
N GLY A 111 4.08 4.04 -0.26
CA GLY A 111 3.24 2.91 -0.66
C GLY A 111 2.97 2.81 -2.16
N ALA A 112 1.97 1.99 -2.50
CA ALA A 112 1.49 1.75 -3.85
C ALA A 112 -0.04 1.73 -3.85
N ASP A 113 -0.68 2.19 -4.92
CA ASP A 113 -2.12 2.18 -5.06
C ASP A 113 -2.60 1.01 -5.94
N PRO A 114 -3.70 0.33 -5.58
CA PRO A 114 -4.31 -0.65 -6.47
C PRO A 114 -4.80 0.04 -7.74
N ARG A 115 -4.60 -0.60 -8.88
CA ARG A 115 -5.19 -0.14 -10.13
C ARG A 115 -6.71 -0.31 -10.07
N LYS A 116 -7.42 0.75 -10.39
CA LYS A 116 -8.88 0.80 -10.40
C LYS A 116 -9.42 0.48 -11.78
N LEU A 117 -10.59 -0.13 -11.82
CA LEU A 117 -11.34 -0.33 -13.07
C LEU A 117 -11.86 0.99 -13.62
N LYS A 118 -12.12 1.96 -12.72
CA LYS A 118 -12.72 3.28 -13.02
C LYS A 118 -14.12 3.16 -13.61
N VAL A 119 -14.91 2.23 -13.09
CA VAL A 119 -16.30 2.01 -13.46
C VAL A 119 -17.25 2.55 -12.40
N PRO A 120 -18.51 2.90 -12.76
CA PRO A 120 -19.53 3.26 -11.78
C PRO A 120 -19.68 2.18 -10.71
N GLY A 121 -19.92 2.58 -9.46
CA GLY A 121 -20.07 1.70 -8.31
C GLY A 121 -18.75 1.23 -7.67
N GLU A 122 -17.60 1.25 -8.39
CA GLU A 122 -16.35 0.76 -7.84
C GLU A 122 -15.96 1.49 -6.54
N ALA A 123 -15.90 2.82 -6.57
CA ALA A 123 -15.53 3.62 -5.40
C ALA A 123 -16.61 3.61 -4.30
N GLU A 124 -17.87 3.52 -4.71
CA GLU A 124 -19.01 3.54 -3.80
C GLU A 124 -19.07 2.31 -2.89
N TYR A 125 -18.73 1.14 -3.44
CA TYR A 125 -18.85 -0.14 -2.72
C TYR A 125 -17.53 -0.68 -2.14
N ILE A 126 -16.46 0.13 -2.09
CA ILE A 126 -15.23 -0.23 -1.35
C ILE A 126 -15.59 -0.53 0.11
N GLY A 127 -15.19 -1.72 0.62
CA GLY A 127 -15.54 -2.20 1.96
C GLY A 127 -17.00 -2.65 2.12
N ARG A 128 -17.81 -2.56 1.05
CA ARG A 128 -19.21 -3.03 1.01
C ARG A 128 -19.46 -3.99 -0.15
N GLY A 129 -18.46 -4.82 -0.43
CA GLY A 129 -18.48 -5.81 -1.51
C GLY A 129 -17.41 -5.62 -2.57
N VAL A 130 -16.76 -4.45 -2.68
CA VAL A 130 -15.57 -4.25 -3.53
C VAL A 130 -14.32 -4.33 -2.69
N SER A 131 -13.35 -5.15 -3.11
CA SER A 131 -12.07 -5.35 -2.44
C SER A 131 -10.90 -5.43 -3.42
N TYR A 132 -9.70 -5.07 -2.94
CA TYR A 132 -8.42 -5.21 -3.64
C TYR A 132 -7.46 -6.19 -2.95
N CYS A 133 -7.93 -6.89 -1.89
CA CYS A 133 -7.14 -7.84 -1.11
C CYS A 133 -7.98 -9.06 -0.73
N GLY A 134 -7.74 -10.20 -1.34
CA GLY A 134 -8.46 -11.43 -1.02
C GLY A 134 -8.04 -12.02 0.34
N THR A 135 -6.78 -11.88 0.70
CA THR A 135 -6.26 -12.34 2.00
C THR A 135 -6.75 -11.49 3.17
N CYS A 136 -7.12 -10.22 2.91
CA CYS A 136 -7.68 -9.32 3.92
C CYS A 136 -9.17 -9.59 4.14
N ASP A 137 -9.94 -9.62 3.04
CA ASP A 137 -11.39 -9.56 3.07
C ASP A 137 -12.09 -10.90 2.79
N GLY A 138 -11.35 -11.91 2.33
CA GLY A 138 -11.94 -13.19 1.89
C GLY A 138 -12.80 -13.90 2.95
N PHE A 139 -12.47 -13.74 4.23
CA PHE A 139 -13.23 -14.33 5.33
C PHE A 139 -14.68 -13.82 5.37
N PHE A 140 -14.94 -12.54 5.08
CA PHE A 140 -16.28 -11.93 5.09
C PHE A 140 -17.19 -12.44 3.95
N PHE A 141 -16.62 -13.18 3.00
CA PHE A 141 -17.34 -13.78 1.87
C PHE A 141 -17.58 -15.28 2.04
N ARG A 142 -17.59 -15.77 3.28
CA ARG A 142 -17.90 -17.19 3.56
C ARG A 142 -19.29 -17.56 3.06
N GLY A 143 -19.36 -18.58 2.21
CA GLY A 143 -20.61 -19.10 1.63
C GLY A 143 -21.26 -18.19 0.59
N LYS A 144 -20.55 -17.14 0.13
CA LYS A 144 -21.00 -16.17 -0.87
C LYS A 144 -20.40 -16.46 -2.25
N ASP A 145 -21.03 -15.93 -3.27
CA ASP A 145 -20.54 -15.99 -4.65
C ASP A 145 -19.79 -14.72 -5.01
N VAL A 146 -18.54 -14.84 -5.43
CA VAL A 146 -17.69 -13.68 -5.72
C VAL A 146 -17.16 -13.70 -7.15
N VAL A 147 -16.92 -12.50 -7.68
CA VAL A 147 -16.20 -12.32 -8.94
C VAL A 147 -14.81 -11.77 -8.66
N VAL A 148 -13.85 -12.22 -9.47
CA VAL A 148 -12.47 -11.74 -9.48
C VAL A 148 -12.19 -11.12 -10.83
N VAL A 149 -11.71 -9.88 -10.86
CA VAL A 149 -11.32 -9.21 -12.10
C VAL A 149 -9.81 -9.22 -12.23
N GLY A 150 -9.30 -9.96 -13.23
CA GLY A 150 -7.87 -10.10 -13.44
C GLY A 150 -7.49 -11.29 -14.29
N GLY A 151 -6.21 -11.62 -14.37
CA GLY A 151 -5.72 -12.76 -15.16
C GLY A 151 -4.20 -12.94 -15.09
N GLY A 152 -3.53 -12.25 -14.17
CA GLY A 152 -2.14 -12.47 -13.78
C GLY A 152 -2.01 -13.39 -12.56
N ASP A 153 -0.77 -13.59 -12.09
CA ASP A 153 -0.47 -14.47 -10.95
C ASP A 153 -1.29 -14.07 -9.71
N SER A 154 -1.29 -12.81 -9.31
CA SER A 154 -2.06 -12.32 -8.16
C SER A 154 -3.55 -12.65 -8.26
N ALA A 155 -4.16 -12.48 -9.45
CA ALA A 155 -5.57 -12.78 -9.62
C ALA A 155 -5.89 -14.28 -9.40
N LEU A 156 -5.00 -15.17 -9.83
CA LEU A 156 -5.21 -16.61 -9.68
C LEU A 156 -4.86 -17.09 -8.27
N GLU A 157 -3.80 -16.57 -7.66
CA GLU A 157 -3.43 -16.87 -6.28
C GLU A 157 -4.53 -16.48 -5.31
N GLU A 158 -5.01 -15.23 -5.42
CA GLU A 158 -6.10 -14.72 -4.60
C GLU A 158 -7.43 -15.45 -4.88
N SER A 159 -7.71 -15.81 -6.14
CA SER A 159 -8.89 -16.65 -6.47
C SER A 159 -8.83 -18.00 -5.79
N LEU A 160 -7.67 -18.67 -5.83
CA LEU A 160 -7.45 -19.95 -5.13
C LEU A 160 -7.58 -19.79 -3.61
N PHE A 161 -7.12 -18.67 -3.05
CA PHE A 161 -7.29 -18.38 -1.63
C PHE A 161 -8.77 -18.17 -1.26
N LEU A 162 -9.49 -17.37 -2.05
CA LEU A 162 -10.92 -17.09 -1.85
C LEU A 162 -11.79 -18.36 -1.84
N THR A 163 -11.42 -19.42 -2.59
CA THR A 163 -12.16 -20.69 -2.57
C THR A 163 -12.22 -21.38 -1.22
N ARG A 164 -11.39 -20.99 -0.26
CA ARG A 164 -11.43 -21.48 1.12
C ARG A 164 -12.69 -21.00 1.86
N PHE A 165 -13.23 -19.87 1.47
CA PHE A 165 -14.36 -19.21 2.10
C PHE A 165 -15.58 -19.15 1.19
N ALA A 166 -15.41 -18.64 -0.02
CA ALA A 166 -16.48 -18.45 -0.98
C ALA A 166 -17.13 -19.77 -1.42
N ASN A 167 -18.41 -19.68 -1.76
CA ASN A 167 -19.14 -20.78 -2.40
C ASN A 167 -18.66 -20.98 -3.85
N SER A 168 -18.54 -19.88 -4.62
CA SER A 168 -17.98 -19.90 -5.96
C SER A 168 -17.13 -18.63 -6.22
N VAL A 169 -16.14 -18.78 -7.12
CA VAL A 169 -15.27 -17.69 -7.59
C VAL A 169 -15.32 -17.67 -9.10
N ASN A 170 -15.81 -16.58 -9.69
CA ASN A 170 -15.81 -16.41 -11.13
C ASN A 170 -14.75 -15.41 -11.57
N ILE A 171 -13.75 -15.85 -12.31
CA ILE A 171 -12.68 -15.00 -12.82
C ILE A 171 -13.12 -14.36 -14.14
N ILE A 172 -13.26 -13.03 -14.14
CA ILE A 172 -13.59 -12.21 -15.29
C ILE A 172 -12.29 -11.72 -15.93
N HIS A 173 -12.07 -12.10 -17.19
CA HIS A 173 -10.86 -11.74 -17.90
C HIS A 173 -11.18 -11.17 -19.29
N ARG A 174 -10.53 -10.03 -19.62
CA ARG A 174 -10.75 -9.31 -20.88
C ARG A 174 -10.21 -9.98 -22.15
N ARG A 175 -9.47 -11.08 -22.00
CA ARG A 175 -8.88 -11.90 -23.08
C ARG A 175 -9.35 -13.35 -22.94
N ASP A 176 -9.01 -14.17 -23.90
CA ASP A 176 -9.23 -15.62 -23.90
C ASP A 176 -8.07 -16.42 -23.27
N THR A 177 -6.99 -15.72 -22.89
CA THR A 177 -5.76 -16.32 -22.33
C THR A 177 -5.28 -15.56 -21.10
N LEU A 178 -4.88 -16.30 -20.07
CA LEU A 178 -4.31 -15.76 -18.83
C LEU A 178 -2.83 -15.42 -19.02
N ARG A 179 -2.36 -14.43 -18.26
CA ARG A 179 -0.92 -14.11 -18.17
C ARG A 179 -0.21 -14.84 -17.04
N ALA A 180 -0.97 -15.41 -16.11
CA ALA A 180 -0.46 -16.14 -14.96
C ALA A 180 0.41 -17.35 -15.38
N GLY A 181 1.32 -17.75 -14.50
CA GLY A 181 2.16 -18.94 -14.69
C GLY A 181 1.35 -20.23 -14.90
N VAL A 182 1.88 -21.16 -15.70
CA VAL A 182 1.18 -22.38 -16.12
C VAL A 182 0.70 -23.23 -14.93
N GLN A 183 1.46 -23.29 -13.85
CA GLN A 183 1.08 -24.05 -12.65
C GLN A 183 -0.13 -23.44 -11.95
N LEU A 184 -0.20 -22.14 -11.81
CA LEU A 184 -1.35 -21.42 -11.24
C LEU A 184 -2.59 -21.61 -12.10
N GLN A 185 -2.44 -21.48 -13.42
CA GLN A 185 -3.53 -21.75 -14.36
C GLN A 185 -4.07 -23.18 -14.22
N SER A 186 -3.17 -24.17 -14.12
CA SER A 186 -3.58 -25.57 -13.95
C SER A 186 -4.34 -25.79 -12.64
N ARG A 187 -3.87 -25.19 -11.54
CA ARG A 187 -4.55 -25.28 -10.24
C ARG A 187 -5.92 -24.62 -10.27
N ALA A 188 -6.02 -23.42 -10.82
CA ALA A 188 -7.29 -22.70 -10.91
C ALA A 188 -8.31 -23.43 -11.78
N LYS A 189 -7.88 -23.97 -12.95
CA LYS A 189 -8.76 -24.74 -13.85
C LYS A 189 -9.23 -26.09 -13.28
N LYS A 190 -8.50 -26.67 -12.33
CA LYS A 190 -8.87 -27.92 -11.64
C LYS A 190 -9.76 -27.69 -10.42
N ASN A 191 -9.89 -26.45 -9.95
CA ASN A 191 -10.69 -26.15 -8.78
C ASN A 191 -12.17 -26.02 -9.16
N GLU A 192 -13.01 -26.89 -8.60
CA GLU A 192 -14.44 -26.97 -8.91
C GLU A 192 -15.24 -25.69 -8.54
N LYS A 193 -14.71 -24.89 -7.62
CA LYS A 193 -15.31 -23.61 -7.23
C LYS A 193 -14.93 -22.46 -8.16
N ILE A 194 -13.93 -22.63 -9.05
CA ILE A 194 -13.45 -21.58 -9.94
C ILE A 194 -14.05 -21.75 -11.35
N SER A 195 -14.64 -20.69 -11.84
CA SER A 195 -15.11 -20.59 -13.23
C SER A 195 -14.49 -19.38 -13.92
N PHE A 196 -14.51 -19.34 -15.25
CA PHE A 196 -13.90 -18.27 -16.04
C PHE A 196 -14.94 -17.65 -16.97
N THR A 197 -14.96 -16.33 -17.01
CA THR A 197 -15.71 -15.53 -17.98
C THR A 197 -14.70 -14.77 -18.85
N TRP A 198 -14.52 -15.26 -20.06
CA TRP A 198 -13.52 -14.80 -21.02
C TRP A 198 -14.00 -13.65 -21.88
N ASN A 199 -13.06 -12.88 -22.46
CA ASN A 199 -13.32 -11.79 -23.37
C ASN A 199 -14.33 -10.78 -22.80
N THR A 200 -14.30 -10.58 -21.47
CA THR A 200 -15.33 -9.83 -20.76
C THR A 200 -14.70 -8.80 -19.82
N VAL A 201 -15.31 -7.64 -19.78
CA VAL A 201 -14.96 -6.55 -18.85
C VAL A 201 -16.15 -6.21 -17.96
N VAL A 202 -15.87 -5.67 -16.78
CA VAL A 202 -16.87 -5.05 -15.91
C VAL A 202 -17.12 -3.63 -16.41
N GLU A 203 -18.37 -3.27 -16.68
CA GLU A 203 -18.77 -1.90 -17.03
C GLU A 203 -19.33 -1.14 -15.83
N GLU A 204 -19.93 -1.84 -14.87
CA GLU A 204 -20.54 -1.24 -13.69
C GLU A 204 -20.64 -2.25 -12.55
N ILE A 205 -20.53 -1.79 -11.32
CA ILE A 205 -20.80 -2.57 -10.10
C ILE A 205 -22.11 -2.07 -9.51
N LEU A 206 -23.04 -2.99 -9.31
CA LEU A 206 -24.42 -2.67 -8.92
C LEU A 206 -24.64 -3.00 -7.45
N GLY A 207 -25.24 -2.07 -6.71
CA GLY A 207 -25.62 -2.28 -5.32
C GLY A 207 -27.04 -2.79 -5.16
N GLY A 208 -27.28 -3.38 -4.00
CA GLY A 208 -28.60 -3.73 -3.49
C GLY A 208 -29.18 -2.66 -2.57
N ASP A 209 -30.41 -2.89 -2.09
CA ASP A 209 -31.11 -2.00 -1.18
C ASP A 209 -30.43 -1.90 0.20
N ASP A 210 -29.61 -2.88 0.54
CA ASP A 210 -28.78 -2.93 1.76
C ASP A 210 -27.50 -2.09 1.67
N GLY A 211 -27.24 -1.47 0.52
CA GLY A 211 -26.04 -0.67 0.25
C GLY A 211 -24.77 -1.50 -0.01
N SER A 212 -24.90 -2.82 -0.23
CA SER A 212 -23.79 -3.71 -0.57
C SER A 212 -23.85 -4.12 -2.05
N VAL A 213 -22.77 -4.70 -2.57
CA VAL A 213 -22.74 -5.24 -3.94
C VAL A 213 -23.79 -6.36 -4.09
N ARG A 214 -24.58 -6.32 -5.17
CA ARG A 214 -25.54 -7.37 -5.55
C ARG A 214 -25.25 -8.01 -6.91
N ALA A 215 -24.59 -7.29 -7.83
CA ALA A 215 -24.31 -7.76 -9.18
C ALA A 215 -23.21 -6.93 -9.85
N VAL A 216 -22.70 -7.42 -10.96
CA VAL A 216 -21.86 -6.66 -11.90
C VAL A 216 -22.51 -6.65 -13.28
N ARG A 217 -22.44 -5.51 -13.95
CA ARG A 217 -22.76 -5.38 -15.39
C ARG A 217 -21.51 -5.70 -16.18
N LEU A 218 -21.62 -6.70 -17.02
CA LEU A 218 -20.53 -7.27 -17.82
C LEU A 218 -20.76 -6.97 -19.29
N LYS A 219 -19.66 -6.79 -20.02
CA LYS A 219 -19.67 -6.66 -21.48
C LYS A 219 -18.65 -7.59 -22.10
N ASN A 220 -19.11 -8.45 -23.00
CA ASN A 220 -18.24 -9.23 -23.85
C ASN A 220 -17.61 -8.32 -24.92
N VAL A 221 -16.27 -8.24 -24.93
CA VAL A 221 -15.54 -7.32 -25.80
C VAL A 221 -15.49 -7.76 -27.28
N GLN A 222 -15.83 -9.03 -27.57
CA GLN A 222 -15.87 -9.57 -28.92
C GLN A 222 -17.26 -9.46 -29.55
N THR A 223 -18.32 -9.79 -28.78
CA THR A 223 -19.70 -9.80 -29.29
C THR A 223 -20.43 -8.49 -29.03
N GLY A 224 -19.98 -7.69 -28.07
CA GLY A 224 -20.66 -6.50 -27.61
C GLY A 224 -21.85 -6.79 -26.67
N GLU A 225 -22.14 -8.04 -26.37
CA GLU A 225 -23.22 -8.46 -25.47
C GLU A 225 -23.01 -7.88 -24.07
N VAL A 226 -24.07 -7.29 -23.52
CA VAL A 226 -24.09 -6.72 -22.15
C VAL A 226 -25.12 -7.47 -21.33
N TYR A 227 -24.73 -7.92 -20.13
CA TYR A 227 -25.60 -8.65 -19.21
C TYR A 227 -25.22 -8.40 -17.75
N GLU A 228 -26.15 -8.66 -16.83
CA GLU A 228 -25.89 -8.60 -15.40
C GLU A 228 -25.58 -10.00 -14.86
N LYS A 229 -24.56 -10.05 -13.98
CA LYS A 229 -24.21 -11.27 -13.25
C LYS A 229 -24.35 -11.00 -11.76
N PRO A 230 -25.23 -11.72 -11.05
CA PRO A 230 -25.34 -11.66 -9.61
C PRO A 230 -24.01 -12.03 -8.93
N THR A 231 -23.65 -11.31 -7.89
CA THR A 231 -22.47 -11.59 -7.05
C THR A 231 -22.58 -10.82 -5.74
N ASP A 232 -22.03 -11.36 -4.67
CA ASP A 232 -21.96 -10.73 -3.35
C ASP A 232 -20.69 -9.90 -3.17
N GLY A 233 -19.68 -10.09 -4.06
CA GLY A 233 -18.43 -9.37 -3.96
C GLY A 233 -17.62 -9.33 -5.26
N VAL A 234 -16.84 -8.26 -5.39
CA VAL A 234 -15.97 -7.99 -6.55
C VAL A 234 -14.56 -7.76 -6.04
N PHE A 235 -13.67 -8.68 -6.36
CA PHE A 235 -12.24 -8.58 -6.05
C PHE A 235 -11.46 -8.13 -7.29
N ILE A 236 -10.69 -7.06 -7.19
CA ILE A 236 -10.02 -6.41 -8.33
C ILE A 236 -8.52 -6.61 -8.23
N PHE A 237 -7.97 -7.51 -9.08
CA PHE A 237 -6.54 -7.85 -9.12
C PHE A 237 -5.94 -7.59 -10.51
N ILE A 238 -5.89 -6.31 -10.89
CA ILE A 238 -5.35 -5.84 -12.18
C ILE A 238 -3.98 -5.14 -12.04
N GLY A 239 -3.35 -5.28 -10.88
CA GLY A 239 -2.03 -4.75 -10.53
C GLY A 239 -2.09 -3.56 -9.58
N HIS A 240 -0.90 -3.07 -9.22
CA HIS A 240 -0.70 -1.90 -8.38
C HIS A 240 0.17 -0.88 -9.12
N VAL A 241 0.19 0.34 -8.63
CA VAL A 241 1.05 1.42 -9.11
C VAL A 241 1.79 1.99 -7.90
N PRO A 242 3.10 1.75 -7.77
CA PRO A 242 3.87 2.36 -6.71
C PRO A 242 3.93 3.89 -6.91
N ASN A 243 3.88 4.64 -5.81
CA ASN A 243 3.85 6.09 -5.83
C ASN A 243 5.26 6.69 -6.01
N SER A 244 6.08 6.08 -6.88
CA SER A 244 7.50 6.41 -7.06
C SER A 244 7.78 7.60 -7.99
N GLN A 245 6.76 8.17 -8.65
CA GLN A 245 6.93 9.20 -9.68
C GLN A 245 7.68 10.44 -9.17
N ILE A 246 7.49 10.82 -7.91
CA ILE A 246 8.16 11.97 -7.29
C ILE A 246 9.68 11.76 -7.16
N PHE A 247 10.14 10.52 -7.20
CA PHE A 247 11.55 10.13 -7.10
C PHE A 247 12.17 9.80 -8.45
N ALA A 248 11.44 10.00 -9.55
CA ALA A 248 11.89 9.65 -10.90
C ALA A 248 13.25 10.27 -11.24
N GLY A 249 14.16 9.46 -11.75
CA GLY A 249 15.52 9.90 -12.11
C GLY A 249 16.48 10.04 -10.92
N GLN A 250 16.03 9.86 -9.68
CA GLN A 250 16.84 9.93 -8.47
C GLN A 250 16.98 8.58 -7.77
N LEU A 251 15.86 7.85 -7.62
CA LEU A 251 15.87 6.50 -7.06
C LEU A 251 15.72 5.45 -8.16
N ALA A 252 16.49 4.37 -8.05
CA ALA A 252 16.39 3.23 -8.95
C ALA A 252 15.08 2.47 -8.72
N THR A 253 14.39 2.13 -9.81
CA THR A 253 13.16 1.35 -9.77
C THR A 253 13.26 0.14 -10.69
N ASN A 254 12.48 -0.91 -10.38
CA ASN A 254 12.30 -2.03 -11.30
C ASN A 254 11.32 -1.67 -12.44
N ASP A 255 11.09 -2.61 -13.36
CA ASP A 255 10.20 -2.41 -14.53
C ASP A 255 8.74 -2.13 -14.14
N ASN A 256 8.33 -2.49 -12.91
CA ASN A 256 6.99 -2.22 -12.38
C ASN A 256 6.91 -0.88 -11.63
N GLY A 257 8.03 -0.15 -11.50
CA GLY A 257 8.12 1.14 -10.83
C GLY A 257 8.35 1.08 -9.32
N TYR A 258 8.59 -0.11 -8.74
CA TYR A 258 8.94 -0.26 -7.32
C TYR A 258 10.39 0.14 -7.07
N ILE A 259 10.64 0.86 -5.98
CA ILE A 259 12.00 1.26 -5.59
C ILE A 259 12.81 -0.01 -5.26
N ILE A 260 14.02 -0.11 -5.83
CA ILE A 260 14.95 -1.21 -5.58
C ILE A 260 15.71 -0.91 -4.28
N THR A 261 15.71 -1.88 -3.36
CA THR A 261 16.44 -1.80 -2.09
C THR A 261 17.30 -3.06 -1.87
N ASP A 262 18.32 -2.93 -1.03
CA ASP A 262 19.05 -4.07 -0.50
C ASP A 262 18.31 -4.69 0.72
N GLN A 263 18.94 -5.71 1.34
CA GLN A 263 18.40 -6.38 2.53
C GLN A 263 18.30 -5.49 3.78
N ARG A 264 18.96 -4.32 3.77
CA ARG A 264 18.90 -3.29 4.82
C ARG A 264 17.98 -2.12 4.44
N TYR A 265 17.17 -2.30 3.39
CA TYR A 265 16.25 -1.27 2.86
C TYR A 265 16.95 0.00 2.34
N ARG A 266 18.26 -0.06 2.04
CA ARG A 266 19.01 1.04 1.42
C ARG A 266 18.68 1.11 -0.07
N THR A 267 18.48 2.31 -0.58
CA THR A 267 18.31 2.58 -2.01
C THR A 267 19.67 2.74 -2.70
N ASN A 268 19.66 3.12 -3.98
CA ASN A 268 20.88 3.51 -4.70
C ASN A 268 21.48 4.84 -4.23
N VAL A 269 20.79 5.62 -3.41
CA VAL A 269 21.26 6.87 -2.82
C VAL A 269 21.60 6.62 -1.37
N ASP A 270 22.87 6.83 -1.00
CA ASP A 270 23.34 6.64 0.36
C ASP A 270 22.64 7.61 1.32
N GLY A 271 22.17 7.13 2.48
CA GLY A 271 21.34 7.90 3.42
C GLY A 271 19.84 7.97 3.06
N VAL A 272 19.41 7.34 1.95
CA VAL A 272 18.00 7.23 1.57
C VAL A 272 17.55 5.76 1.61
N PHE A 273 16.46 5.51 2.34
CA PHE A 273 15.88 4.18 2.58
C PHE A 273 14.47 4.11 2.00
N ALA A 274 13.98 2.90 1.68
CA ALA A 274 12.60 2.70 1.25
C ALA A 274 12.02 1.42 1.87
N ALA A 275 10.77 1.48 2.36
CA ALA A 275 10.11 0.35 3.01
C ALA A 275 8.60 0.36 2.80
N GLY A 276 7.97 -0.81 2.98
CA GLY A 276 6.55 -1.02 2.70
C GLY A 276 6.28 -1.19 1.21
N GLU A 277 5.06 -0.95 0.79
CA GLU A 277 4.59 -1.26 -0.57
C GLU A 277 5.23 -0.40 -1.68
N ILE A 278 6.02 0.60 -1.35
CA ILE A 278 6.82 1.33 -2.35
C ILE A 278 7.96 0.48 -2.91
N GLN A 279 8.41 -0.54 -2.18
CA GLN A 279 9.44 -1.50 -2.59
C GLN A 279 8.97 -2.97 -2.55
N ASP A 280 7.92 -3.30 -1.75
CA ASP A 280 7.37 -4.64 -1.62
C ASP A 280 6.22 -4.86 -2.60
N GLU A 281 6.49 -5.55 -3.70
CA GLU A 281 5.47 -5.95 -4.68
C GLU A 281 4.82 -7.33 -4.37
N ILE A 282 5.25 -8.00 -3.28
CA ILE A 282 4.89 -9.39 -2.98
C ILE A 282 3.83 -9.48 -1.89
N TRP A 283 4.17 -9.05 -0.67
CA TRP A 283 3.37 -9.36 0.53
C TRP A 283 2.19 -8.43 0.74
N ARG A 284 2.41 -7.12 0.65
CA ARG A 284 1.38 -6.08 0.74
C ARG A 284 0.44 -6.24 1.94
N GLN A 285 1.02 -6.54 3.11
CA GLN A 285 0.29 -6.68 4.36
C GLN A 285 0.69 -5.58 5.35
N VAL A 286 -0.25 -5.18 6.22
CA VAL A 286 -0.01 -4.17 7.26
C VAL A 286 1.17 -4.56 8.14
N ILE A 287 1.20 -5.83 8.57
CA ILE A 287 2.24 -6.33 9.47
C ILE A 287 3.62 -6.44 8.80
N THR A 288 3.68 -6.85 7.53
CA THR A 288 4.95 -6.91 6.79
C THR A 288 5.49 -5.51 6.51
N SER A 289 4.63 -4.57 6.13
CA SER A 289 5.00 -3.17 5.95
C SER A 289 5.51 -2.55 7.25
N ALA A 290 4.87 -2.81 8.39
CA ALA A 290 5.34 -2.33 9.69
C ALA A 290 6.73 -2.92 10.03
N GLY A 291 6.94 -4.22 9.81
CA GLY A 291 8.24 -4.87 10.01
C GLY A 291 9.35 -4.29 9.14
N GLN A 292 9.06 -4.06 7.86
CA GLN A 292 9.99 -3.43 6.91
C GLN A 292 10.32 -1.99 7.33
N GLY A 293 9.32 -1.21 7.74
CA GLY A 293 9.51 0.16 8.22
C GLY A 293 10.39 0.22 9.49
N ALA A 294 10.19 -0.71 10.42
CA ALA A 294 11.04 -0.84 11.60
C ALA A 294 12.50 -1.13 11.21
N ALA A 295 12.72 -2.05 10.28
CA ALA A 295 14.04 -2.41 9.79
C ALA A 295 14.73 -1.24 9.05
N ALA A 296 13.98 -0.50 8.21
CA ALA A 296 14.49 0.71 7.55
C ALA A 296 14.83 1.80 8.57
N GLY A 297 14.00 1.99 9.61
CA GLY A 297 14.28 2.91 10.72
C GLY A 297 15.58 2.55 11.46
N MET A 298 15.81 1.28 11.76
CA MET A 298 17.07 0.81 12.37
C MET A 298 18.27 1.03 11.44
N SER A 299 18.10 0.79 10.13
CA SER A 299 19.16 1.03 9.15
C SER A 299 19.52 2.52 9.04
N ALA A 300 18.53 3.39 9.11
CA ALA A 300 18.74 4.84 9.13
C ALA A 300 19.47 5.31 10.41
N ILE A 301 19.15 4.71 11.57
CA ILE A 301 19.86 4.99 12.83
C ILE A 301 21.34 4.61 12.69
N HIS A 302 21.65 3.39 12.23
CA HIS A 302 23.02 2.95 12.03
C HIS A 302 23.78 3.84 11.05
N TRP A 303 23.13 4.23 9.95
CA TRP A 303 23.75 5.13 8.97
C TRP A 303 24.11 6.49 9.60
N LEU A 304 23.23 7.06 10.43
CA LEU A 304 23.50 8.32 11.14
C LEU A 304 24.64 8.19 12.15
N GLU A 305 24.76 7.05 12.84
CA GLU A 305 25.88 6.74 13.76
C GLU A 305 27.19 6.62 13.01
N GLU A 306 27.20 5.96 11.84
CA GLU A 306 28.39 5.78 11.01
C GLU A 306 28.91 7.08 10.38
N HIS A 307 28.03 8.11 10.21
CA HIS A 307 28.36 9.38 9.58
C HIS A 307 28.30 10.58 10.56
N GLU A 308 28.26 10.32 11.87
CA GLU A 308 28.06 11.38 12.88
C GLU A 308 29.06 12.53 12.75
N ASP A 309 30.32 12.24 12.45
CA ASP A 309 31.39 13.23 12.29
C ASP A 309 31.25 14.11 11.04
N GLU A 310 30.50 13.66 10.04
CA GLU A 310 30.26 14.36 8.78
C GLU A 310 29.00 15.23 8.82
N LEU A 311 28.09 14.92 9.75
CA LEU A 311 26.80 15.59 9.84
C LEU A 311 26.92 16.94 10.60
N GLN A 312 26.35 17.98 9.99
CA GLN A 312 26.30 19.27 10.66
C GLN A 312 25.38 19.23 11.89
N PRO A 313 25.70 19.95 12.98
CA PRO A 313 24.82 20.07 14.14
C PRO A 313 23.41 20.55 13.74
N LEU A 314 22.39 20.02 14.43
CA LEU A 314 21.06 20.64 14.38
C LEU A 314 21.17 21.97 15.15
N GLU A 315 20.78 23.10 14.54
CA GLU A 315 20.61 24.33 15.30
C GLU A 315 19.54 24.07 16.37
N GLU A 316 19.89 24.20 17.63
CA GLU A 316 18.92 24.19 18.72
C GLU A 316 17.95 25.34 18.46
N ALA A 317 16.65 25.05 18.34
CA ALA A 317 15.64 26.10 18.30
C ALA A 317 15.79 26.89 19.60
N VAL A 318 16.24 28.12 19.48
CA VAL A 318 16.28 29.07 20.61
C VAL A 318 14.84 29.16 21.12
N GLN A 319 14.58 28.56 22.27
CA GLN A 319 13.34 28.80 23.00
C GLN A 319 13.40 30.27 23.44
N GLU A 320 12.75 31.14 22.67
CA GLU A 320 12.38 32.45 23.19
C GLU A 320 11.39 32.23 24.34
N THR A 321 11.88 32.49 25.55
CA THR A 321 11.13 32.47 26.81
C THR A 321 10.08 33.57 26.84
#